data_cdfb55c0e367ac3ee04edcfeeeb6e991
#
_entry.id   cdfb55c0e367ac3ee04edcfeeeb6e991
#
_cell.length_a   1.000
_cell.length_b   1.000
_cell.length_c   1.000
_cell.angle_alpha   90.00
_cell.angle_beta   90.00
_cell.angle_gamma   90.00
#
_symmetry.space_group_name_H-M   'P 1'
#
loop_
_entity.id
_entity.type
_entity.pdbx_description
1 polymer ?
#
loop_
_entity_poly.entity_id
_entity_poly.type
_entity_poly.pdbx_seq_one_letter_code
_entity_poly.pdbx_strand_id
1 'polypeptide(L)'
;KYAQARVMYLYMFTHPGKKLNFMGNELGQLYEWSEAGTLDWALAERPFHRFFHSLCKTYVENPALHADYAPDNFRWVENHADAPCVFGMERRANGETLLALCNFADSEQKFTASLPKFTILLDSNAAEFGGTGETLAVSRKDSLCTVALPRYSAVLLKL
;
A
#
# COMPACT_ATOMS: atom_id res chain seq x y z
N LYS A 1 -13.35 7.28 3.50
CA LYS A 1 -12.16 7.91 4.10
C LYS A 1 -11.08 6.87 4.43
N TYR A 2 -11.37 5.82 5.22
CA TYR A 2 -10.32 4.85 5.63
C TYR A 2 -9.72 4.06 4.47
N ALA A 3 -10.49 3.69 3.44
CA ALA A 3 -9.94 3.05 2.25
C ALA A 3 -8.90 3.94 1.57
N GLN A 4 -9.23 5.21 1.33
CA GLN A 4 -8.30 6.21 0.77
C GLN A 4 -7.05 6.39 1.64
N ALA A 5 -7.20 6.43 2.97
CA ALA A 5 -6.08 6.54 3.89
C ALA A 5 -5.16 5.31 3.82
N ARG A 6 -5.72 4.10 3.73
CA ARG A 6 -4.92 2.87 3.57
C ARG A 6 -4.08 2.90 2.28
N VAL A 7 -4.68 3.30 1.15
CA VAL A 7 -3.94 3.46 -0.12
C VAL A 7 -2.84 4.48 0.02
N MET A 8 -3.15 5.66 0.57
CA MET A 8 -2.17 6.74 0.79
C MET A 8 -0.98 6.27 1.64
N TYR A 9 -1.24 5.57 2.74
CA TYR A 9 -0.17 5.08 3.61
C TYR A 9 0.66 3.98 2.95
N LEU A 10 0.03 3.04 2.23
CA LEU A 10 0.80 2.04 1.50
C LEU A 10 1.66 2.70 0.42
N TYR A 11 1.12 3.65 -0.33
CA TYR A 11 1.88 4.46 -1.28
C TYR A 11 3.07 5.16 -0.60
N MET A 12 2.83 5.89 0.49
CA MET A 12 3.86 6.62 1.22
C MET A 12 4.97 5.70 1.74
N PHE A 13 4.61 4.52 2.29
CA PHE A 13 5.59 3.59 2.85
C PHE A 13 6.39 2.84 1.78
N THR A 14 5.87 2.71 0.57
CA THR A 14 6.57 2.07 -0.55
C THR A 14 7.32 3.05 -1.43
N HIS A 15 6.93 4.32 -1.48
CA HIS A 15 7.68 5.38 -2.16
C HIS A 15 9.02 5.64 -1.45
N PRO A 16 10.13 5.93 -2.16
CA PRO A 16 11.41 6.29 -1.53
C PRO A 16 11.29 7.49 -0.60
N GLY A 17 12.17 7.55 0.40
CA GLY A 17 12.28 8.66 1.32
C GLY A 17 11.80 8.35 2.74
N LYS A 18 12.03 9.29 3.66
CA LYS A 18 11.67 9.15 5.07
C LYS A 18 10.15 9.14 5.25
N LYS A 19 9.69 8.26 6.14
CA LYS A 19 8.27 8.15 6.46
C LYS A 19 7.91 9.15 7.55
N LEU A 20 6.86 9.92 7.31
CA LEU A 20 6.34 10.87 8.28
C LEU A 20 4.93 10.44 8.71
N ASN A 21 4.77 10.25 10.00
CA ASN A 21 3.47 10.08 10.64
C ASN A 21 3.33 11.11 11.75
N PHE A 22 2.14 11.62 12.00
CA PHE A 22 1.93 12.68 12.96
C PHE A 22 0.67 12.43 13.81
N MET A 23 0.81 12.57 15.11
CA MET A 23 -0.21 12.75 16.15
C MET A 23 -1.58 12.11 15.88
N GLY A 24 -1.65 10.77 15.99
CA GLY A 24 -2.91 10.03 15.87
C GLY A 24 -3.34 9.67 14.45
N ASN A 25 -2.55 10.00 13.44
CA ASN A 25 -2.83 9.57 12.07
C ASN A 25 -2.89 8.04 11.96
N GLU A 26 -2.03 7.34 12.71
CA GLU A 26 -2.01 5.87 12.81
C GLU A 26 -3.27 5.28 13.44
N LEU A 27 -3.97 6.05 14.25
CA LEU A 27 -5.25 5.67 14.84
C LEU A 27 -6.42 5.93 13.89
N GLY A 28 -6.22 6.80 12.89
CA GLY A 28 -7.25 7.21 11.95
C GLY A 28 -8.33 8.07 12.60
N GLN A 29 -7.97 8.90 13.59
CA GLN A 29 -8.93 9.84 14.17
C GLN A 29 -9.41 10.85 13.12
N LEU A 30 -10.67 11.29 13.24
CA LEU A 30 -11.34 12.12 12.24
C LEU A 30 -11.37 13.62 12.61
N TYR A 31 -10.78 13.97 13.71
CA TYR A 31 -10.61 15.35 14.18
C TYR A 31 -9.14 15.69 14.31
N GLU A 32 -8.83 16.96 14.23
CA GLU A 32 -7.48 17.47 14.38
C GLU A 32 -6.97 17.24 15.81
N TRP A 33 -5.67 16.96 15.93
CA TRP A 33 -5.03 16.91 17.24
C TRP A 33 -5.00 18.30 17.89
N SER A 34 -4.90 18.34 19.19
CA SER A 34 -4.80 19.57 19.96
C SER A 34 -3.78 19.40 21.10
N GLU A 35 -2.98 20.42 21.37
CA GLU A 35 -2.07 20.44 22.51
C GLU A 35 -2.80 20.32 23.86
N ALA A 36 -4.05 20.75 23.93
CA ALA A 36 -4.89 20.68 25.12
C ALA A 36 -5.60 19.32 25.30
N GLY A 37 -5.49 18.42 24.32
CA GLY A 37 -6.17 17.14 24.31
C GLY A 37 -5.24 15.94 24.34
N THR A 38 -5.84 14.76 24.37
CA THR A 38 -5.14 13.48 24.19
C THR A 38 -5.61 12.80 22.89
N LEU A 39 -4.80 11.88 22.36
CA LEU A 39 -5.21 11.03 21.26
C LEU A 39 -6.35 10.09 21.69
N ASP A 40 -7.24 9.77 20.75
CA ASP A 40 -8.31 8.80 20.98
C ASP A 40 -7.78 7.36 20.93
N TRP A 41 -7.20 6.89 22.01
CA TRP A 41 -6.61 5.56 22.12
C TRP A 41 -7.63 4.42 21.97
N ALA A 42 -8.95 4.69 22.09
CA ALA A 42 -9.98 3.69 21.80
C ALA A 42 -10.00 3.28 20.30
N LEU A 43 -9.41 4.08 19.44
CA LEU A 43 -9.26 3.76 18.02
C LEU A 43 -8.16 2.72 17.74
N ALA A 44 -7.27 2.44 18.71
CA ALA A 44 -6.19 1.45 18.52
C ALA A 44 -6.69 0.03 18.25
N GLU A 45 -7.92 -0.30 18.69
CA GLU A 45 -8.57 -1.59 18.39
C GLU A 45 -9.26 -1.62 17.02
N ARG A 46 -9.27 -0.52 16.30
CA ARG A 46 -9.96 -0.43 15.00
C ARG A 46 -9.18 -1.09 13.87
N PRO A 47 -9.88 -1.57 12.84
CA PRO A 47 -9.26 -2.19 11.66
C PRO A 47 -8.20 -1.33 10.97
N PHE A 48 -8.38 0.00 10.95
CA PHE A 48 -7.43 0.92 10.35
C PHE A 48 -6.07 0.91 11.08
N HIS A 49 -6.08 0.91 12.41
CA HIS A 49 -4.83 0.84 13.18
C HIS A 49 -4.14 -0.52 12.99
N ARG A 50 -4.89 -1.63 12.89
CA ARG A 50 -4.33 -2.94 12.54
C ARG A 50 -3.63 -2.92 11.18
N PHE A 51 -4.24 -2.26 10.18
CA PHE A 51 -3.59 -2.05 8.89
C PHE A 51 -2.28 -1.28 9.04
N PHE A 52 -2.30 -0.17 9.78
CA PHE A 52 -1.11 0.66 9.98
C PHE A 52 0.01 -0.11 10.69
N HIS A 53 -0.32 -0.88 11.72
CA HIS A 53 0.63 -1.76 12.40
C HIS A 53 1.24 -2.79 11.43
N SER A 54 0.41 -3.47 10.62
CA SER A 54 0.88 -4.45 9.64
C SER A 54 1.75 -3.81 8.57
N LEU A 55 1.42 -2.59 8.13
CA LEU A 55 2.23 -1.81 7.19
C LEU A 55 3.61 -1.47 7.77
N CYS A 56 3.68 -0.99 9.01
CA CYS A 56 4.94 -0.72 9.70
C CYS A 56 5.80 -1.99 9.84
N LYS A 57 5.19 -3.10 10.23
CA LYS A 57 5.86 -4.39 10.33
C LYS A 57 6.42 -4.82 8.97
N THR A 58 5.59 -4.78 7.92
CA THR A 58 6.01 -5.12 6.56
C THR A 58 7.17 -4.22 6.10
N TYR A 59 7.11 -2.93 6.42
CA TYR A 59 8.19 -1.99 6.08
C TYR A 59 9.52 -2.37 6.73
N VAL A 60 9.51 -2.70 8.01
CA VAL A 60 10.73 -3.07 8.77
C VAL A 60 11.29 -4.41 8.30
N GLU A 61 10.44 -5.38 7.99
CA GLU A 61 10.84 -6.74 7.61
C GLU A 61 11.37 -6.85 6.17
N ASN A 62 11.13 -5.85 5.31
CA ASN A 62 11.52 -5.91 3.90
C ASN A 62 12.54 -4.81 3.54
N PRO A 63 13.83 -5.13 3.51
CA PRO A 63 14.91 -4.17 3.28
C PRO A 63 14.76 -3.34 2.00
N ALA A 64 14.14 -3.89 0.95
CA ALA A 64 13.88 -3.16 -0.29
C ALA A 64 13.08 -1.87 -0.06
N LEU A 65 12.26 -1.77 1.00
CA LEU A 65 11.43 -0.59 1.28
C LEU A 65 12.20 0.57 1.93
N HIS A 66 13.39 0.32 2.48
CA HIS A 66 14.17 1.35 3.17
C HIS A 66 15.63 1.48 2.70
N ALA A 67 16.00 0.80 1.61
CA ALA A 67 17.32 0.94 0.97
C ALA A 67 17.35 2.12 -0.01
N ASP A 68 16.88 3.29 0.40
CA ASP A 68 16.58 4.46 -0.46
C ASP A 68 17.81 5.04 -1.19
N TYR A 69 19.00 4.78 -0.69
CA TYR A 69 20.25 5.30 -1.27
C TYR A 69 20.90 4.37 -2.31
N ALA A 70 20.35 3.17 -2.52
CA ALA A 70 20.81 2.28 -3.58
C ALA A 70 20.29 2.78 -4.94
N PRO A 71 21.17 2.97 -5.95
CA PRO A 71 20.80 3.60 -7.23
C PRO A 71 19.63 2.90 -7.95
N ASP A 72 19.58 1.56 -7.87
CA ASP A 72 18.56 0.75 -8.56
C ASP A 72 17.42 0.31 -7.65
N ASN A 73 17.28 0.93 -6.48
CA ASN A 73 16.28 0.53 -5.50
C ASN A 73 14.84 0.83 -5.95
N PHE A 74 14.65 1.85 -6.79
CA PHE A 74 13.32 2.34 -7.13
C PHE A 74 13.12 2.44 -8.65
N ARG A 75 11.93 2.01 -9.10
CA ARG A 75 11.48 2.20 -10.48
C ARG A 75 9.95 2.38 -10.53
N TRP A 76 9.50 3.37 -11.27
CA TRP A 76 8.09 3.43 -11.68
C TRP A 76 7.79 2.33 -12.70
N VAL A 77 6.75 1.54 -12.49
CA VAL A 77 6.20 0.57 -13.45
C VAL A 77 4.87 1.04 -14.02
N GLU A 78 4.15 1.88 -13.27
CA GLU A 78 2.94 2.55 -13.69
C GLU A 78 2.84 3.89 -12.97
N ASN A 79 2.53 4.95 -13.69
CA ASN A 79 2.47 6.31 -13.12
C ASN A 79 1.41 7.14 -13.84
N HIS A 80 0.15 6.83 -13.64
CA HIS A 80 -0.99 7.59 -14.14
C HIS A 80 -1.55 8.50 -13.06
N ALA A 81 -1.08 9.76 -13.03
CA ALA A 81 -1.55 10.77 -12.10
C ALA A 81 -2.94 11.32 -12.44
N ASP A 82 -3.33 11.20 -13.71
CA ASP A 82 -4.64 11.59 -14.22
C ASP A 82 -5.64 10.42 -14.15
N ALA A 83 -6.21 10.00 -15.24
CA ALA A 83 -7.02 8.79 -15.29
C ALA A 83 -6.18 7.65 -15.89
N PRO A 84 -6.13 6.45 -15.26
CA PRO A 84 -7.00 5.90 -14.20
C PRO A 84 -6.54 6.10 -12.74
N CYS A 85 -5.61 6.97 -12.41
CA CYS A 85 -5.10 7.19 -11.04
C CYS A 85 -4.49 5.93 -10.40
N VAL A 86 -3.74 5.16 -11.18
CA VAL A 86 -3.03 3.97 -10.73
C VAL A 86 -1.53 4.25 -10.67
N PHE A 87 -0.89 3.86 -9.57
CA PHE A 87 0.54 3.98 -9.39
C PHE A 87 1.13 2.61 -9.10
N GLY A 88 2.12 2.20 -9.89
CA GLY A 88 2.90 0.99 -9.68
C GLY A 88 4.36 1.34 -9.42
N MET A 89 4.90 0.86 -8.30
CA MET A 89 6.27 1.14 -7.87
C MET A 89 6.99 -0.16 -7.57
N GLU A 90 8.16 -0.31 -8.12
CA GLU A 90 9.05 -1.42 -7.82
C GLU A 90 10.17 -0.97 -6.88
N ARG A 91 10.44 -1.77 -5.85
CA ARG A 91 11.52 -1.58 -4.90
C ARG A 91 12.43 -2.79 -4.91
N ARG A 92 13.74 -2.57 -4.94
CA ARG A 92 14.75 -3.64 -5.00
C ARG A 92 15.87 -3.43 -4.01
N ALA A 93 16.21 -4.46 -3.25
CA ALA A 93 17.45 -4.51 -2.47
C ALA A 93 17.76 -5.95 -2.04
N ASN A 94 19.04 -6.28 -1.93
CA ASN A 94 19.50 -7.54 -1.36
C ASN A 94 18.88 -8.80 -1.99
N GLY A 95 18.61 -8.79 -3.29
CA GLY A 95 17.96 -9.89 -4.00
C GLY A 95 16.44 -9.94 -3.82
N GLU A 96 15.86 -9.04 -3.06
CA GLU A 96 14.41 -8.86 -2.92
C GLU A 96 13.88 -7.91 -3.99
N THR A 97 12.73 -8.25 -4.57
CA THR A 97 11.98 -7.36 -5.45
C THR A 97 10.54 -7.28 -4.96
N LEU A 98 10.08 -6.07 -4.70
CA LEU A 98 8.72 -5.77 -4.27
C LEU A 98 8.03 -4.91 -5.33
N LEU A 99 6.74 -5.15 -5.52
CA LEU A 99 5.88 -4.35 -6.40
C LEU A 99 4.67 -3.85 -5.60
N ALA A 100 4.58 -2.54 -5.44
CA ALA A 100 3.40 -1.89 -4.89
C ALA A 100 2.50 -1.41 -6.03
N LEU A 101 1.21 -1.74 -5.95
CA LEU A 101 0.18 -1.27 -6.87
C LEU A 101 -0.88 -0.52 -6.06
N CYS A 102 -1.12 0.74 -6.40
CA CYS A 102 -2.02 1.64 -5.67
C CYS A 102 -3.08 2.20 -6.62
N ASN A 103 -4.35 1.92 -6.34
CA ASN A 103 -5.50 2.46 -7.05
C ASN A 103 -6.15 3.57 -6.22
N PHE A 104 -6.01 4.82 -6.65
CA PHE A 104 -6.64 5.99 -6.02
C PHE A 104 -8.00 6.37 -6.64
N ALA A 105 -8.45 5.62 -7.66
CA ALA A 105 -9.76 5.85 -8.29
C ALA A 105 -10.90 5.30 -7.42
N ASP A 106 -12.08 5.83 -7.62
CA ASP A 106 -13.33 5.38 -7.00
C ASP A 106 -13.98 4.17 -7.70
N SER A 107 -13.26 3.58 -8.67
CA SER A 107 -13.66 2.41 -9.45
C SER A 107 -12.53 1.38 -9.49
N GLU A 108 -12.88 0.13 -9.79
CA GLU A 108 -11.89 -0.91 -10.06
C GLU A 108 -11.00 -0.50 -11.23
N GLN A 109 -9.70 -0.74 -11.08
CA GLN A 109 -8.70 -0.54 -12.12
C GLN A 109 -7.91 -1.82 -12.36
N LYS A 110 -7.34 -1.97 -13.54
CA LYS A 110 -6.54 -3.15 -13.91
C LYS A 110 -5.11 -2.75 -14.23
N PHE A 111 -4.19 -3.43 -13.58
CA PHE A 111 -2.76 -3.37 -13.93
C PHE A 111 -2.38 -4.64 -14.68
N THR A 112 -1.76 -4.51 -15.85
CA THR A 112 -1.35 -5.66 -16.68
C THR A 112 0.13 -5.53 -17.04
N ALA A 113 0.92 -6.53 -16.68
CA ALA A 113 2.34 -6.59 -16.99
C ALA A 113 2.84 -8.05 -17.05
N SER A 114 4.04 -8.25 -17.58
CA SER A 114 4.74 -9.52 -17.43
C SER A 114 5.28 -9.61 -16.00
N LEU A 115 4.62 -10.39 -15.15
CA LEU A 115 5.00 -10.59 -13.76
C LEU A 115 5.34 -12.07 -13.50
N PRO A 116 6.41 -12.35 -12.73
CA PRO A 116 6.68 -13.70 -12.24
C PRO A 116 5.57 -14.16 -11.28
N LYS A 117 5.72 -15.35 -10.70
CA LYS A 117 4.91 -15.73 -9.53
C LYS A 117 5.27 -14.80 -8.37
N PHE A 118 4.28 -14.43 -7.59
CA PHE A 118 4.44 -13.53 -6.46
C PHE A 118 3.63 -13.99 -5.25
N THR A 119 3.96 -13.45 -4.10
CA THR A 119 3.17 -13.54 -2.87
C THR A 119 2.64 -12.16 -2.49
N ILE A 120 1.45 -12.10 -1.90
CA ILE A 120 0.87 -10.87 -1.36
C ILE A 120 1.44 -10.68 0.04
N LEU A 121 2.19 -9.61 0.25
CA LEU A 121 2.70 -9.24 1.58
C LEU A 121 1.69 -8.42 2.37
N LEU A 122 0.96 -7.52 1.69
CA LEU A 122 -0.06 -6.70 2.30
C LEU A 122 -1.14 -6.35 1.27
N ASP A 123 -2.40 -6.54 1.64
CA ASP A 123 -3.56 -6.10 0.87
C ASP A 123 -4.37 -5.12 1.73
N SER A 124 -4.44 -3.87 1.30
CA SER A 124 -5.18 -2.82 2.01
C SER A 124 -6.69 -3.07 2.05
N ASN A 125 -7.20 -3.96 1.17
CA ASN A 125 -8.62 -4.29 1.07
C ASN A 125 -9.03 -5.54 1.87
N ALA A 126 -8.08 -6.16 2.61
CA ALA A 126 -8.40 -7.29 3.46
C ALA A 126 -9.45 -6.95 4.53
N ALA A 127 -10.33 -7.91 4.84
CA ALA A 127 -11.43 -7.70 5.79
C ALA A 127 -10.95 -7.31 7.19
N GLU A 128 -9.84 -7.88 7.64
CA GLU A 128 -9.23 -7.56 8.94
C GLU A 128 -8.81 -6.09 9.09
N PHE A 129 -8.59 -5.40 7.98
CA PHE A 129 -8.26 -3.98 7.91
C PHE A 129 -9.47 -3.08 7.63
N GLY A 130 -10.69 -3.67 7.60
CA GLY A 130 -11.92 -2.95 7.28
C GLY A 130 -12.09 -2.66 5.79
N GLY A 131 -11.45 -3.48 4.94
CA GLY A 131 -11.72 -3.55 3.51
C GLY A 131 -12.94 -4.40 3.20
N THR A 132 -13.24 -4.62 1.92
CA THR A 132 -14.36 -5.48 1.49
C THR A 132 -14.09 -6.97 1.74
N GLY A 133 -12.83 -7.35 1.89
CA GLY A 133 -12.39 -8.73 2.05
C GLY A 133 -12.46 -9.56 0.75
N GLU A 134 -12.73 -8.91 -0.37
CA GLU A 134 -12.67 -9.57 -1.66
C GLU A 134 -11.24 -9.99 -1.97
N THR A 135 -11.06 -11.23 -2.38
CA THR A 135 -9.76 -11.73 -2.79
C THR A 135 -9.26 -10.97 -4.02
N LEU A 136 -8.00 -10.57 -3.99
CA LEU A 136 -7.36 -9.91 -5.12
C LEU A 136 -7.50 -10.78 -6.39
N ALA A 137 -8.23 -10.25 -7.38
CA ALA A 137 -8.46 -10.97 -8.62
C ALA A 137 -7.20 -10.89 -9.51
N VAL A 138 -6.61 -12.05 -9.78
CA VAL A 138 -5.43 -12.20 -10.62
C VAL A 138 -5.72 -13.16 -11.75
N SER A 139 -5.49 -12.73 -12.98
CA SER A 139 -5.58 -13.58 -14.16
C SER A 139 -4.25 -13.60 -14.91
N ARG A 140 -3.94 -14.74 -15.51
CA ARG A 140 -2.73 -14.89 -16.33
C ARG A 140 -3.13 -15.40 -17.72
N LYS A 141 -2.63 -14.73 -18.75
CA LYS A 141 -2.81 -15.12 -20.14
C LYS A 141 -1.49 -14.92 -20.89
N ASP A 142 -0.99 -15.97 -21.48
CA ASP A 142 0.33 -15.98 -22.14
C ASP A 142 1.43 -15.56 -21.14
N SER A 143 2.20 -14.54 -21.45
CA SER A 143 3.24 -13.96 -20.59
C SER A 143 2.73 -12.84 -19.68
N LEU A 144 1.46 -12.46 -19.78
CA LEU A 144 0.90 -11.32 -19.06
C LEU A 144 0.11 -11.76 -17.83
N CYS A 145 0.26 -10.97 -16.78
CA CYS A 145 -0.51 -11.07 -15.55
C CYS A 145 -1.32 -9.79 -15.39
N THR A 146 -2.63 -9.94 -15.19
CA THR A 146 -3.53 -8.84 -14.88
C THR A 146 -3.96 -8.94 -13.42
N VAL A 147 -3.76 -7.85 -12.68
CA VAL A 147 -4.20 -7.67 -11.30
C VAL A 147 -5.34 -6.65 -11.30
N ALA A 148 -6.51 -7.06 -10.84
CA ALA A 148 -7.64 -6.16 -10.67
C ALA A 148 -7.58 -5.55 -9.27
N LEU A 149 -7.50 -4.22 -9.22
CA LEU A 149 -7.40 -3.43 -7.99
C LEU A 149 -8.78 -2.82 -7.69
N PRO A 150 -9.48 -3.24 -6.64
CA PRO A 150 -10.72 -2.59 -6.22
C PRO A 150 -10.55 -1.08 -6.02
N ARG A 151 -11.65 -0.34 -6.01
CA ARG A 151 -11.61 1.11 -5.73
C ARG A 151 -10.89 1.39 -4.42
N TYR A 152 -10.06 2.42 -4.39
CA TYR A 152 -9.32 2.85 -3.21
C TYR A 152 -8.62 1.68 -2.50
N SER A 153 -7.92 0.84 -3.27
CA SER A 153 -7.15 -0.28 -2.74
C SER A 153 -5.69 -0.24 -3.17
N ALA A 154 -4.85 -0.87 -2.41
CA ALA A 154 -3.44 -1.04 -2.73
C ALA A 154 -2.93 -2.40 -2.24
N VAL A 155 -1.99 -2.97 -2.99
CA VAL A 155 -1.35 -4.23 -2.64
C VAL A 155 0.16 -4.10 -2.71
N LEU A 156 0.85 -4.79 -1.83
CA LEU A 156 2.29 -4.99 -1.90
C LEU A 156 2.57 -6.46 -2.20
N LEU A 157 3.27 -6.69 -3.30
CA LEU A 157 3.61 -7.99 -3.82
C LEU A 157 5.11 -8.23 -3.68
N LYS A 158 5.51 -9.45 -3.34
CA LYS A 158 6.90 -9.92 -3.41
C LYS A 158 7.03 -10.82 -4.63
N LEU A 159 7.91 -10.41 -5.57
CA LEU A 159 8.15 -11.07 -6.85
C LEU A 159 9.23 -12.14 -6.75
#